data_c14569f6cc5088adb0ea82a26df0c209
#
_entry.id   c14569f6cc5088adb0ea82a26df0c209
#
_cell.length_a   1.000
_cell.length_b   1.000
_cell.length_c   1.000
_cell.angle_alpha   90.00
_cell.angle_beta   90.00
_cell.angle_gamma   90.00
#
_symmetry.space_group_name_H-M   'P 1'
#
loop_
_entity.id
_entity.type
_entity.pdbx_description
1 polymer ?
#
loop_
_entity_poly.entity_id
_entity_poly.type
_entity_poly.pdbx_seq_one_letter_code
_entity_poly.pdbx_strand_id
1 'polypeptide(L)'
;MSVAGVIVDDRGRALLVQRRDNGHWEPPGGVLEAGETVPDGLRREVWEETGIKIALPAALTGVYKNMTGLVVSLVFRCEAIDGSPTIGEETRALRWATREEVAQLADEAYAIRVLDALDAASPPAVRAHDGVKLLPTPPE
;
A
#
# COMPACT_ATOMS: atom_id res chain seq x y z
N MET A 1 -6.58 12.64 -0.99
CA MET A 1 -6.30 11.42 -1.77
C MET A 1 -4.93 10.91 -1.44
N SER A 2 -4.78 9.61 -1.26
CA SER A 2 -3.50 9.00 -0.94
C SER A 2 -3.16 7.90 -1.95
N VAL A 3 -1.89 7.51 -1.96
CA VAL A 3 -1.37 6.43 -2.81
C VAL A 3 -0.55 5.47 -1.96
N ALA A 4 -0.51 4.21 -2.36
CA ALA A 4 0.35 3.22 -1.73
C ALA A 4 0.88 2.25 -2.78
N GLY A 5 2.08 1.73 -2.53
CA GLY A 5 2.73 0.78 -3.40
C GLY A 5 2.94 -0.57 -2.70
N VAL A 6 2.54 -1.64 -3.35
CA VAL A 6 2.82 -3.00 -2.90
C VAL A 6 3.98 -3.53 -3.73
N ILE A 7 5.17 -3.53 -3.14
CA ILE A 7 6.38 -4.04 -3.79
C ILE A 7 6.43 -5.54 -3.52
N VAL A 8 6.47 -6.33 -4.58
CA VAL A 8 6.46 -7.80 -4.48
C VAL A 8 7.83 -8.33 -4.89
N ASP A 9 8.42 -9.17 -4.04
CA ASP A 9 9.72 -9.79 -4.36
C ASP A 9 9.53 -11.06 -5.20
N ASP A 10 10.63 -11.69 -5.57
CA ASP A 10 10.63 -12.92 -6.39
C ASP A 10 10.08 -14.14 -5.65
N ARG A 11 9.86 -14.05 -4.35
CA ARG A 11 9.22 -15.10 -3.54
C ARG A 11 7.74 -14.83 -3.28
N GLY A 12 7.19 -13.79 -3.92
CA GLY A 12 5.78 -13.43 -3.73
C GLY A 12 5.46 -12.73 -2.41
N ARG A 13 6.47 -12.22 -1.71
CA ARG A 13 6.29 -11.48 -0.46
C ARG A 13 6.14 -9.99 -0.74
N ALA A 14 5.36 -9.32 0.08
CA ALA A 14 5.13 -7.89 -0.03
C ALA A 14 5.93 -7.13 1.04
N LEU A 15 6.46 -5.97 0.67
CA LEU A 15 7.17 -5.12 1.62
C LEU A 15 6.18 -4.29 2.43
N LEU A 16 6.17 -4.50 3.75
CA LEU A 16 5.36 -3.72 4.68
C LEU A 16 6.23 -2.75 5.45
N VAL A 17 5.66 -1.61 5.78
CA VAL A 17 6.26 -0.63 6.68
C VAL A 17 5.50 -0.61 7.99
N GLN A 18 6.21 -0.49 9.11
CA GLN A 18 5.61 -0.24 10.40
C GLN A 18 5.73 1.24 10.71
N ARG A 19 4.61 1.90 10.94
CA ARG A 19 4.59 3.33 11.27
C ARG A 19 5.19 3.56 12.65
N ARG A 20 6.00 4.60 12.76
CA ARG A 20 6.61 4.99 14.03
C ARG A 20 5.58 5.58 15.00
N ASP A 21 4.57 6.30 14.47
CA ASP A 21 3.60 7.01 15.29
C ASP A 21 2.61 6.09 16.02
N ASN A 22 2.12 5.04 15.36
CA ASN A 22 1.08 4.16 15.93
C ASN A 22 1.44 2.68 15.94
N GLY A 23 2.59 2.30 15.36
CA GLY A 23 3.03 0.90 15.29
C GLY A 23 2.27 0.03 14.30
N HIS A 24 1.35 0.58 13.53
CA HIS A 24 0.58 -0.19 12.54
C HIS A 24 1.45 -0.57 11.34
N TRP A 25 1.18 -1.76 10.81
CA TRP A 25 1.80 -2.25 9.59
C TRP A 25 0.90 -1.94 8.40
N GLU A 26 1.49 -1.46 7.32
CA GLU A 26 0.76 -1.10 6.10
C GLU A 26 1.70 -1.10 4.89
N PRO A 27 1.17 -1.10 3.65
CA PRO A 27 2.03 -0.89 2.49
C PRO A 27 2.57 0.54 2.50
N PRO A 28 3.79 0.78 1.98
CA PRO A 28 4.34 2.14 1.92
C PRO A 28 3.45 3.06 1.08
N GLY A 29 3.23 4.26 1.56
CA GLY A 29 2.39 5.24 0.88
C GLY A 29 2.13 6.47 1.71
N GLY A 30 1.35 7.38 1.18
CA GLY A 30 0.98 8.60 1.87
C GLY A 30 0.11 9.53 1.03
N VAL A 31 -0.10 10.73 1.54
CA VAL A 31 -0.98 11.71 0.91
C VAL A 31 -0.28 12.35 -0.30
N LEU A 32 -1.01 12.49 -1.39
CA LEU A 32 -0.52 13.21 -2.58
C LEU A 32 -0.39 14.70 -2.26
N GLU A 33 0.70 15.28 -2.71
CA GLU A 33 0.93 16.72 -2.58
C GLU A 33 0.28 17.49 -3.73
N ALA A 34 -0.06 18.74 -3.49
CA ALA A 34 -0.62 19.61 -4.52
C ALA A 34 0.37 19.75 -5.68
N GLY A 35 -0.15 19.64 -6.91
CA GLY A 35 0.66 19.72 -8.12
C GLY A 35 1.45 18.46 -8.48
N GLU A 36 1.37 17.44 -7.64
CA GLU A 36 2.04 16.15 -7.83
C GLU A 36 1.12 15.20 -8.59
N THR A 37 1.64 14.55 -9.62
CA THR A 37 0.88 13.51 -10.32
C THR A 37 0.82 12.25 -9.45
N VAL A 38 -0.17 11.37 -9.71
CA VAL A 38 -0.29 10.10 -8.99
C VAL A 38 0.99 9.26 -9.11
N PRO A 39 1.56 9.03 -10.31
CA PRO A 39 2.81 8.26 -10.40
C PRO A 39 3.99 8.90 -9.66
N ASP A 40 4.13 10.21 -9.73
CA ASP A 40 5.22 10.90 -9.04
C ASP A 40 5.08 10.81 -7.52
N GLY A 41 3.87 10.95 -7.01
CA GLY A 41 3.59 10.79 -5.58
C GLY A 41 3.82 9.38 -5.10
N LEU A 42 3.42 8.39 -5.88
CA LEU A 42 3.68 6.98 -5.57
C LEU A 42 5.19 6.72 -5.45
N ARG A 43 5.97 7.17 -6.43
CA ARG A 43 7.42 6.98 -6.44
C ARG A 43 8.07 7.67 -5.24
N ARG A 44 7.66 8.90 -4.94
CA ARG A 44 8.18 9.68 -3.82
C ARG A 44 7.90 9.00 -2.48
N GLU A 45 6.64 8.62 -2.23
CA GLU A 45 6.26 7.99 -0.96
C GLU A 45 6.97 6.66 -0.75
N VAL A 46 7.04 5.82 -1.76
CA VAL A 46 7.74 4.54 -1.65
C VAL A 46 9.22 4.77 -1.36
N TRP A 47 9.85 5.72 -2.05
CA TRP A 47 11.25 6.06 -1.82
C TRP A 47 11.49 6.58 -0.39
N GLU A 48 10.67 7.51 0.06
CA GLU A 48 10.81 8.10 1.40
C GLU A 48 10.67 7.07 2.50
N GLU A 49 9.77 6.13 2.36
CA GLU A 49 9.49 5.16 3.41
C GLU A 49 10.35 3.90 3.35
N THR A 50 10.83 3.52 2.19
CA THR A 50 11.51 2.23 2.00
C THR A 50 12.91 2.32 1.40
N GLY A 51 13.30 3.44 0.83
CA GLY A 51 14.55 3.56 0.10
C GLY A 51 14.59 2.80 -1.23
N ILE A 52 13.44 2.34 -1.72
CA ILE A 52 13.36 1.59 -2.97
C ILE A 52 12.79 2.48 -4.07
N LYS A 53 13.44 2.42 -5.24
CA LYS A 53 12.96 3.05 -6.46
C LYS A 53 12.15 2.04 -7.25
N ILE A 54 10.93 2.43 -7.63
CA ILE A 54 10.01 1.56 -8.37
C ILE A 54 9.95 1.90 -9.85
N ALA A 55 9.61 0.91 -10.65
CA ALA A 55 9.36 1.08 -12.09
C ALA A 55 7.99 1.75 -12.30
N LEU A 56 7.92 2.64 -13.29
CA LEU A 56 6.66 3.23 -13.74
C LEU A 56 6.48 2.94 -15.24
N PRO A 57 5.24 2.73 -15.70
CA PRO A 57 3.99 2.74 -14.94
C PRO A 57 3.84 1.52 -14.04
N ALA A 58 3.16 1.70 -12.92
CA ALA A 58 2.78 0.62 -12.02
C ALA A 58 1.31 0.26 -12.25
N ALA A 59 0.93 -0.97 -11.92
CA ALA A 59 -0.44 -1.45 -12.15
C ALA A 59 -1.35 -1.06 -10.98
N LEU A 60 -2.45 -0.37 -11.26
CA LEU A 60 -3.48 -0.10 -10.26
C LEU A 60 -4.17 -1.42 -9.88
N THR A 61 -4.16 -1.76 -8.59
CA THR A 61 -4.77 -2.99 -8.09
C THR A 61 -5.99 -2.75 -7.23
N GLY A 62 -6.21 -1.52 -6.76
CA GLY A 62 -7.40 -1.23 -5.99
C GLY A 62 -7.59 0.23 -5.66
N VAL A 63 -8.84 0.56 -5.35
CA VAL A 63 -9.29 1.87 -4.87
C VAL A 63 -10.05 1.62 -3.58
N TYR A 64 -9.68 2.35 -2.52
CA TYR A 64 -10.20 2.11 -1.18
C TYR A 64 -10.66 3.43 -0.56
N LYS A 65 -11.93 3.50 -0.21
CA LYS A 65 -12.45 4.68 0.46
C LYS A 65 -12.61 4.42 1.95
N ASN A 66 -11.97 5.25 2.76
CA ASN A 66 -12.19 5.28 4.20
C ASN A 66 -13.46 6.10 4.47
N MET A 67 -14.53 5.44 4.85
CA MET A 67 -15.83 6.09 5.07
C MET A 67 -15.84 6.97 6.31
N THR A 68 -14.95 6.70 7.26
CA THR A 68 -14.79 7.53 8.47
C THR A 68 -13.88 8.71 8.23
N GLY A 69 -12.70 8.46 7.65
CA GLY A 69 -11.69 9.50 7.41
C GLY A 69 -11.85 10.26 6.09
N LEU A 70 -12.78 9.85 5.24
CA LEU A 70 -13.10 10.48 3.95
C LEU A 70 -11.94 10.50 2.94
N VAL A 71 -10.94 9.65 3.10
CA VAL A 71 -9.79 9.56 2.20
C VAL A 71 -9.99 8.44 1.21
N VAL A 72 -9.70 8.71 -0.06
CA VAL A 72 -9.62 7.69 -1.10
C VAL A 72 -8.15 7.37 -1.34
N SER A 73 -7.82 6.07 -1.28
CA SER A 73 -6.46 5.58 -1.54
C SER A 73 -6.41 4.76 -2.81
N LEU A 74 -5.41 5.06 -3.63
CA LEU A 74 -5.10 4.30 -4.84
C LEU A 74 -3.91 3.41 -4.53
N VAL A 75 -4.03 2.10 -4.77
CA VAL A 75 -2.98 1.13 -4.48
C VAL A 75 -2.48 0.50 -5.78
N PHE A 76 -1.15 0.45 -5.89
CA PHE A 76 -0.47 -0.06 -7.09
C PHE A 76 0.45 -1.21 -6.73
N ARG A 77 0.49 -2.22 -7.60
CA ARG A 77 1.51 -3.26 -7.53
C ARG A 77 2.77 -2.73 -8.23
N CYS A 78 3.91 -2.79 -7.54
CA CYS A 78 5.14 -2.16 -7.96
C CYS A 78 6.27 -3.16 -8.11
N GLU A 79 7.20 -2.86 -9.04
CA GLU A 79 8.47 -3.59 -9.17
C GLU A 79 9.61 -2.69 -8.71
N ALA A 80 10.48 -3.23 -7.87
CA ALA A 80 11.70 -2.54 -7.49
C ALA A 80 12.70 -2.55 -8.66
N ILE A 81 13.26 -1.39 -9.00
CA ILE A 81 14.28 -1.29 -10.04
C ILE A 81 15.64 -0.84 -9.49
N ASP A 82 15.67 -0.26 -8.30
CA ASP A 82 16.90 0.21 -7.67
C ASP A 82 16.67 0.43 -6.18
N GLY A 83 17.78 0.59 -5.43
CA GLY A 83 17.72 0.85 -4.01
C GLY A 83 17.66 -0.42 -3.18
N SER A 84 17.82 -0.23 -1.88
CA SER A 84 17.73 -1.31 -0.90
C SER A 84 16.79 -0.89 0.23
N PRO A 85 16.06 -1.82 0.86
CA PRO A 85 15.18 -1.46 1.97
C PRO A 85 15.93 -0.69 3.04
N THR A 86 15.48 0.53 3.29
CA THR A 86 16.11 1.46 4.23
C THR A 86 15.00 2.19 4.98
N ILE A 87 15.10 2.23 6.31
CA ILE A 87 14.11 2.88 7.15
C ILE A 87 14.13 4.40 6.95
N GLY A 88 12.98 4.99 6.64
CA GLY A 88 12.78 6.44 6.60
C GLY A 88 12.48 7.01 7.98
N GLU A 89 12.32 8.32 8.07
CA GLU A 89 12.10 9.01 9.35
C GLU A 89 10.81 8.58 10.05
N GLU A 90 9.76 8.32 9.30
CA GLU A 90 8.45 7.96 9.83
C GLU A 90 8.25 6.45 9.96
N THR A 91 9.25 5.68 9.58
CA THR A 91 9.19 4.21 9.55
C THR A 91 9.98 3.65 10.72
N ARG A 92 9.35 2.79 11.52
CA ARG A 92 10.02 2.07 12.61
C ARG A 92 10.73 0.82 12.10
N ALA A 93 10.10 0.08 11.19
CA ALA A 93 10.62 -1.18 10.68
C ALA A 93 10.09 -1.45 9.27
N LEU A 94 10.83 -2.28 8.54
CA LEU A 94 10.44 -2.81 7.24
C LEU A 94 10.43 -4.33 7.35
N ARG A 95 9.51 -4.98 6.63
CA ARG A 95 9.42 -6.43 6.63
C ARG A 95 8.86 -6.95 5.31
N TRP A 96 9.56 -7.91 4.72
CA TRP A 96 9.02 -8.72 3.64
C TRP A 96 8.07 -9.74 4.25
N ALA A 97 6.81 -9.67 3.90
CA ALA A 97 5.75 -10.48 4.51
C ALA A 97 5.09 -11.38 3.50
N THR A 98 4.85 -12.62 3.90
CA THR A 98 4.04 -13.55 3.13
C THR A 98 2.57 -13.13 3.24
N ARG A 99 1.74 -13.70 2.36
CA ARG A 99 0.29 -13.48 2.38
C ARG A 99 -0.31 -13.69 3.78
N GLU A 100 0.07 -14.79 4.43
CA GLU A 100 -0.42 -15.12 5.76
C GLU A 100 0.07 -14.13 6.82
N GLU A 101 1.32 -13.70 6.71
CA GLU A 101 1.89 -12.72 7.63
C GLU A 101 1.23 -11.35 7.48
N VAL A 102 0.91 -10.94 6.26
CA VAL A 102 0.16 -9.68 6.01
C VAL A 102 -1.16 -9.68 6.76
N ALA A 103 -1.91 -10.79 6.67
CA ALA A 103 -3.20 -10.91 7.33
C ALA A 103 -3.09 -10.87 8.85
N GLN A 104 -1.96 -11.31 9.40
CA GLN A 104 -1.72 -11.30 10.86
C GLN A 104 -1.21 -9.95 11.36
N LEU A 105 -0.38 -9.26 10.57
CA LEU A 105 0.30 -8.04 11.00
C LEU A 105 -0.54 -6.78 10.85
N ALA A 106 -1.33 -6.68 9.78
CA ALA A 106 -2.05 -5.46 9.44
C ALA A 106 -3.54 -5.59 9.76
N ASP A 107 -4.18 -4.46 10.08
CA ASP A 107 -5.63 -4.40 10.18
C ASP A 107 -6.27 -4.77 8.85
N GLU A 108 -7.47 -5.34 8.88
CA GLU A 108 -8.16 -5.83 7.69
C GLU A 108 -8.21 -4.79 6.55
N ALA A 109 -8.50 -3.53 6.88
CA ALA A 109 -8.60 -2.47 5.90
C ALA A 109 -7.28 -2.22 5.15
N TYR A 110 -6.14 -2.50 5.77
CA TYR A 110 -4.82 -2.32 5.17
C TYR A 110 -4.27 -3.63 4.62
N ALA A 111 -4.54 -4.75 5.28
CA ALA A 111 -4.17 -6.08 4.78
C ALA A 111 -4.79 -6.36 3.41
N ILE A 112 -6.06 -6.02 3.22
CA ILE A 112 -6.76 -6.30 1.96
C ILE A 112 -6.13 -5.57 0.77
N ARG A 113 -5.55 -4.39 0.98
CA ARG A 113 -4.85 -3.65 -0.07
C ARG A 113 -3.68 -4.45 -0.62
N VAL A 114 -2.94 -5.09 0.27
CA VAL A 114 -1.80 -5.93 -0.09
C VAL A 114 -2.26 -7.23 -0.73
N LEU A 115 -3.27 -7.87 -0.15
CA LEU A 115 -3.81 -9.13 -0.67
C LEU A 115 -4.39 -8.95 -2.07
N ASP A 116 -5.14 -7.88 -2.31
CA ASP A 116 -5.65 -7.56 -3.65
C ASP A 116 -4.50 -7.38 -4.66
N ALA A 117 -3.41 -6.73 -4.24
CA ALA A 117 -2.24 -6.54 -5.11
C ALA A 117 -1.52 -7.86 -5.40
N LEU A 118 -1.44 -8.76 -4.43
CA LEU A 118 -0.86 -10.08 -4.63
C LEU A 118 -1.72 -10.93 -5.56
N ASP A 119 -3.04 -10.74 -5.52
CA ASP A 119 -4.01 -11.48 -6.35
C ASP A 119 -4.35 -10.77 -7.65
N ALA A 120 -3.58 -9.80 -8.08
CA ALA A 120 -3.88 -8.84 -9.15
C ALA A 120 -4.22 -9.48 -10.50
N ALA A 121 -5.31 -10.25 -10.52
CA ALA A 121 -5.76 -10.93 -11.73
C ALA A 121 -6.55 -10.02 -12.67
N SER A 122 -7.26 -9.02 -12.16
CA SER A 122 -8.07 -7.99 -12.83
C SER A 122 -9.52 -8.05 -12.36
N PRO A 123 -10.35 -7.07 -12.60
CA PRO A 123 -9.99 -5.66 -12.62
C PRO A 123 -9.57 -5.16 -11.23
N PRO A 124 -9.15 -3.91 -11.06
CA PRO A 124 -8.81 -3.39 -9.74
C PRO A 124 -9.99 -3.52 -8.77
N ALA A 125 -9.69 -3.86 -7.52
CA ALA A 125 -10.70 -3.92 -6.49
C ALA A 125 -11.21 -2.51 -6.16
N VAL A 126 -12.50 -2.40 -5.83
CA VAL A 126 -13.09 -1.13 -5.37
C VAL A 126 -13.80 -1.43 -4.06
N ARG A 127 -13.26 -0.92 -2.96
CA ARG A 127 -13.72 -1.30 -1.62
C ARG A 127 -13.92 -0.08 -0.73
N ALA A 128 -14.71 -0.26 0.32
CA ALA A 128 -14.91 0.73 1.37
C ALA A 128 -14.59 0.10 2.72
N HIS A 129 -14.12 0.92 3.67
CA HIS A 129 -13.79 0.48 5.02
C HIS A 129 -14.04 1.60 6.03
N ASP A 130 -13.99 1.27 7.31
CA ASP A 130 -14.21 2.24 8.40
C ASP A 130 -12.90 2.74 9.03
N GLY A 131 -11.77 2.36 8.48
CA GLY A 131 -10.44 2.66 9.01
C GLY A 131 -9.77 1.44 9.61
N VAL A 132 -10.52 0.40 9.93
CA VAL A 132 -10.03 -0.85 10.52
C VAL A 132 -10.55 -2.05 9.75
N LYS A 133 -11.85 -2.12 9.51
CA LYS A 133 -12.53 -3.26 8.89
C LYS A 133 -13.19 -2.89 7.58
N LEU A 134 -13.24 -3.87 6.67
CA LEU A 134 -13.99 -3.73 5.43
C LEU A 134 -15.48 -3.60 5.72
N LEU A 135 -16.15 -2.77 4.91
CA LEU A 135 -17.58 -2.66 4.91
C LEU A 135 -18.16 -3.56 3.83
N PRO A 136 -19.41 -4.09 4.04
CA PRO A 136 -20.05 -4.93 3.04
C PRO A 136 -20.24 -4.19 1.72
N THR A 137 -20.06 -4.92 0.60
CA THR A 137 -20.41 -4.39 -0.71
C THR A 137 -21.94 -4.39 -0.83
N PRO A 138 -22.55 -3.26 -1.25
CA PRO A 138 -23.99 -3.23 -1.45
C PRO A 138 -24.43 -4.29 -2.46
N PRO A 139 -25.61 -4.91 -2.29
CA PRO A 139 -26.17 -5.83 -3.26
C PRO A 139 -26.48 -5.10 -4.58
N GLU A 140 -26.38 -5.83 -5.67
CA GLU A 140 -26.71 -5.30 -6.99
C GLU A 140 -28.19 -4.95 -7.13
#